data_1a13b67b1447e2840dc832b353d79cb3
#
_entry.id   1a13b67b1447e2840dc832b353d79cb3
#
_cell.length_a   1.000
_cell.length_b   1.000
_cell.length_c   1.000
_cell.angle_alpha   90.00
_cell.angle_beta   90.00
_cell.angle_gamma   90.00
#
_symmetry.space_group_name_H-M   'P 1'
#
loop_
_entity.id
_entity.type
_entity.pdbx_description
1 polymer ?
#
loop_
_entity_poly.entity_id
_entity_poly.type
_entity_poly.pdbx_seq_one_letter_code
_entity_poly.pdbx_strand_id
1 'polypeptide(L)'
;MYKLWLISKLIIKDFMDSSQINSEKAPKPVGLYPHARKVGNLLFLSGVGPRKANSDANDSFVPGLELDHNGNFKTFDFEAQCHSVFQIVKTILEESGSSWGKLVDITVFLVDMKRDFKKFNEIYATYFKENQPCRTTVEIDSLPTPIAIELKCIATI
;
A
#
# COMPACT_ATOMS: atom_id res chain seq x y z
N MET A 1 29.25 1.11 34.39
CA MET A 1 27.89 0.55 34.55
C MET A 1 26.77 1.54 34.16
N TYR A 2 26.79 2.78 34.66
CA TYR A 2 25.73 3.79 34.39
C TYR A 2 25.56 4.15 32.90
N LYS A 3 26.67 4.30 32.14
CA LYS A 3 26.65 4.59 30.72
C LYS A 3 26.03 3.47 29.86
N LEU A 4 26.29 2.23 30.18
CA LEU A 4 25.71 1.08 29.46
C LEU A 4 24.20 0.96 29.71
N TRP A 5 23.74 1.25 30.93
CA TRP A 5 22.33 1.24 31.31
C TRP A 5 21.55 2.39 30.60
N LEU A 6 22.13 3.59 30.47
CA LEU A 6 21.56 4.70 29.71
C LEU A 6 21.46 4.38 28.21
N ILE A 7 22.51 3.79 27.63
CA ILE A 7 22.53 3.38 26.21
C ILE A 7 21.48 2.29 25.96
N SER A 8 21.36 1.30 26.85
CA SER A 8 20.34 0.26 26.71
C SER A 8 18.91 0.81 26.82
N LYS A 9 18.64 1.78 27.71
CA LYS A 9 17.34 2.46 27.79
C LYS A 9 17.02 3.31 26.56
N LEU A 10 18.03 3.99 26.00
CA LEU A 10 17.84 4.76 24.76
C LEU A 10 17.49 3.84 23.57
N ILE A 11 18.26 2.75 23.42
CA ILE A 11 18.05 1.75 22.37
C ILE A 11 16.66 1.09 22.53
N ILE A 12 16.27 0.71 23.76
CA ILE A 12 14.96 0.13 24.02
C ILE A 12 13.83 1.12 23.74
N LYS A 13 14.01 2.40 24.07
CA LYS A 13 13.01 3.45 23.79
C LYS A 13 12.80 3.65 22.29
N ASP A 14 13.87 3.69 21.49
CA ASP A 14 13.78 3.80 20.02
C ASP A 14 13.14 2.54 19.39
N PHE A 15 13.38 1.36 19.99
CA PHE A 15 12.77 0.11 19.53
C PHE A 15 11.27 0.01 19.87
N MET A 16 10.79 0.74 20.87
CA MET A 16 9.39 0.76 21.33
C MET A 16 8.61 1.96 20.78
N ASP A 17 9.26 2.85 20.01
CA ASP A 17 8.59 4.01 19.43
C ASP A 17 7.70 3.55 18.25
N SER A 18 6.39 3.65 18.46
CA SER A 18 5.42 3.39 17.41
C SER A 18 4.65 4.68 17.11
N SER A 19 4.72 5.14 15.88
CA SER A 19 4.01 6.33 15.44
C SER A 19 3.06 6.03 14.29
N GLN A 20 1.93 6.75 14.26
CA GLN A 20 0.99 6.75 13.15
C GLN A 20 1.45 7.77 12.11
N ILE A 21 1.36 7.41 10.84
CA ILE A 21 1.73 8.27 9.73
C ILE A 21 0.51 8.42 8.82
N ASN A 22 0.13 9.67 8.60
CA ASN A 22 -0.93 10.05 7.68
C ASN A 22 -0.31 10.86 6.54
N SER A 23 -0.35 10.30 5.33
CA SER A 23 0.08 10.97 4.12
C SER A 23 -0.91 12.07 3.75
N GLU A 24 -0.42 13.22 3.33
CA GLU A 24 -1.27 14.31 2.83
C GLU A 24 -1.52 14.19 1.32
N LYS A 25 -0.68 13.44 0.61
CA LYS A 25 -0.76 13.27 -0.85
C LYS A 25 -1.45 11.99 -1.29
N ALA A 26 -1.50 10.97 -0.43
CA ALA A 26 -2.24 9.75 -0.71
C ALA A 26 -3.77 9.98 -0.54
N PRO A 27 -4.63 9.16 -1.18
CA PRO A 27 -6.06 9.19 -0.93
C PRO A 27 -6.37 8.96 0.54
N LYS A 28 -7.27 9.73 1.13
CA LYS A 28 -7.64 9.56 2.55
C LYS A 28 -8.16 8.14 2.82
N PRO A 29 -7.80 7.53 3.97
CA PRO A 29 -8.33 6.23 4.35
C PRO A 29 -9.86 6.21 4.39
N VAL A 30 -10.47 5.11 3.96
CA VAL A 30 -11.92 4.93 3.97
C VAL A 30 -12.46 4.56 5.36
N GLY A 31 -11.61 4.44 6.36
CA GLY A 31 -11.95 4.08 7.72
C GLY A 31 -11.01 4.71 8.75
N LEU A 32 -11.20 4.38 10.02
CA LEU A 32 -10.44 4.94 11.14
C LEU A 32 -9.09 4.19 11.31
N TYR A 33 -8.15 4.43 10.39
CA TYR A 33 -6.78 3.89 10.44
C TYR A 33 -5.81 4.83 9.72
N PRO A 34 -4.50 4.83 10.09
CA PRO A 34 -3.49 5.63 9.41
C PRO A 34 -3.08 5.01 8.06
N HIS A 35 -2.39 5.75 7.21
CA HIS A 35 -1.77 5.21 6.00
C HIS A 35 -0.68 4.21 6.32
N ALA A 36 0.11 4.48 7.37
CA ALA A 36 1.17 3.59 7.82
C ALA A 36 1.41 3.71 9.33
N ARG A 37 2.11 2.72 9.87
CA ARG A 37 2.60 2.69 11.24
C ARG A 37 4.06 2.33 11.28
N LYS A 38 4.86 3.17 11.94
CA LYS A 38 6.27 2.88 12.24
C LYS A 38 6.35 2.09 13.54
N VAL A 39 7.16 1.03 13.57
CA VAL A 39 7.49 0.25 14.76
C VAL A 39 8.99 -0.09 14.68
N GLY A 40 9.79 0.55 15.51
CA GLY A 40 11.25 0.48 15.39
C GLY A 40 11.70 1.00 14.03
N ASN A 41 12.43 0.19 13.27
CA ASN A 41 12.87 0.48 11.91
C ASN A 41 11.94 -0.09 10.82
N LEU A 42 10.79 -0.65 11.20
CA LEU A 42 9.81 -1.19 10.27
C LEU A 42 8.65 -0.21 10.06
N LEU A 43 8.16 -0.19 8.84
CA LEU A 43 6.99 0.57 8.39
C LEU A 43 5.94 -0.41 7.88
N PHE A 44 4.79 -0.43 8.53
CA PHE A 44 3.63 -1.23 8.15
C PHE A 44 2.62 -0.32 7.48
N LEU A 45 2.38 -0.51 6.19
CA LEU A 45 1.32 0.19 5.47
C LEU A 45 -0.04 -0.47 5.74
N SER A 46 -1.09 0.31 5.84
CA SER A 46 -2.47 -0.19 5.74
C SER A 46 -2.74 -0.71 4.31
N GLY A 47 -3.87 -1.37 4.08
CA GLY A 47 -4.29 -1.75 2.74
C GLY A 47 -4.36 -0.54 1.82
N VAL A 48 -3.74 -0.63 0.66
CA VAL A 48 -3.66 0.43 -0.35
C VAL A 48 -4.35 -0.04 -1.61
N GLY A 49 -5.49 0.57 -1.94
CA GLY A 49 -6.20 0.36 -3.20
C GLY A 49 -5.94 1.46 -4.22
N PRO A 50 -6.23 1.24 -5.51
CA PRO A 50 -6.11 2.25 -6.55
C PRO A 50 -7.22 3.29 -6.40
N ARG A 51 -6.84 4.52 -6.08
CA ARG A 51 -7.74 5.66 -5.96
C ARG A 51 -7.04 6.91 -6.47
N LYS A 52 -7.80 7.95 -6.79
CA LYS A 52 -7.22 9.23 -7.17
C LYS A 52 -6.46 9.84 -6.00
N ALA A 53 -5.23 10.30 -6.25
CA ALA A 53 -4.44 11.03 -5.25
C ALA A 53 -5.23 12.23 -4.69
N ASN A 54 -5.03 12.55 -3.43
CA ASN A 54 -5.72 13.62 -2.70
C ASN A 54 -7.27 13.51 -2.68
N SER A 55 -7.84 12.33 -2.99
CA SER A 55 -9.27 12.12 -2.90
C SER A 55 -9.74 11.93 -1.46
N ASP A 56 -10.94 12.40 -1.17
CA ASP A 56 -11.60 12.16 0.12
C ASP A 56 -12.06 10.70 0.26
N ALA A 57 -12.36 10.28 1.48
CA ALA A 57 -12.79 8.92 1.77
C ALA A 57 -14.03 8.48 0.98
N ASN A 58 -14.92 9.45 0.67
CA ASN A 58 -16.15 9.22 -0.09
C ASN A 58 -15.98 9.35 -1.62
N ASP A 59 -14.79 9.74 -2.09
CA ASP A 59 -14.49 9.80 -3.52
C ASP A 59 -14.23 8.39 -4.03
N SER A 60 -15.18 7.86 -4.79
CA SER A 60 -15.11 6.52 -5.38
C SER A 60 -14.34 6.49 -6.70
N PHE A 61 -13.66 7.57 -7.08
CA PHE A 61 -12.91 7.61 -8.32
C PHE A 61 -11.73 6.61 -8.29
N VAL A 62 -11.86 5.60 -9.12
CA VAL A 62 -10.84 4.56 -9.33
C VAL A 62 -10.31 4.72 -10.76
N PRO A 63 -9.00 4.87 -10.98
CA PRO A 63 -8.44 4.97 -12.32
C PRO A 63 -8.85 3.79 -13.21
N GLY A 64 -9.26 4.10 -14.44
CA GLY A 64 -9.69 3.09 -15.40
C GLY A 64 -11.03 2.42 -15.11
N LEU A 65 -11.80 2.91 -14.12
CA LEU A 65 -13.11 2.39 -13.78
C LEU A 65 -14.20 3.41 -14.06
N GLU A 66 -15.24 3.00 -14.81
CA GLU A 66 -16.52 3.68 -14.88
C GLU A 66 -17.62 2.69 -14.49
N LEU A 67 -18.59 3.17 -13.72
CA LEU A 67 -19.80 2.42 -13.38
C LEU A 67 -21.01 3.01 -14.10
N ASP A 68 -22.00 2.18 -14.43
CA ASP A 68 -23.30 2.63 -14.88
C ASP A 68 -24.16 3.13 -13.71
N HIS A 69 -25.37 3.60 -13.99
CA HIS A 69 -26.31 4.12 -12.99
C HIS A 69 -26.82 3.04 -12.00
N ASN A 70 -26.59 1.76 -12.29
CA ASN A 70 -26.93 0.64 -11.41
C ASN A 70 -25.71 0.16 -10.60
N GLY A 71 -24.53 0.77 -10.79
CA GLY A 71 -23.30 0.36 -10.13
C GLY A 71 -22.56 -0.79 -10.82
N ASN A 72 -22.94 -1.20 -12.03
CA ASN A 72 -22.21 -2.21 -12.78
C ASN A 72 -21.01 -1.60 -13.51
N PHE A 73 -19.99 -2.42 -13.75
CA PHE A 73 -18.81 -1.98 -14.51
C PHE A 73 -19.19 -1.66 -15.95
N LYS A 74 -18.92 -0.42 -16.37
CA LYS A 74 -19.01 0.05 -17.75
C LYS A 74 -17.67 -0.01 -18.47
N THR A 75 -16.62 0.47 -17.81
CA THR A 75 -15.23 0.30 -18.21
C THR A 75 -14.41 -0.21 -17.05
N PHE A 76 -13.37 -0.99 -17.35
CA PHE A 76 -12.48 -1.57 -16.36
C PHE A 76 -11.08 -1.69 -16.96
N ASP A 77 -10.11 -1.01 -16.37
CA ASP A 77 -8.71 -1.06 -16.75
C ASP A 77 -7.85 -1.49 -15.57
N PHE A 78 -7.51 -2.77 -15.52
CA PHE A 78 -6.69 -3.36 -14.46
C PHE A 78 -5.27 -2.79 -14.44
N GLU A 79 -4.69 -2.48 -15.62
CA GLU A 79 -3.35 -1.91 -15.73
C GLU A 79 -3.29 -0.51 -15.10
N ALA A 80 -4.29 0.34 -15.40
CA ALA A 80 -4.42 1.65 -14.77
C ALA A 80 -4.55 1.53 -13.24
N GLN A 81 -5.27 0.54 -12.73
CA GLN A 81 -5.38 0.28 -11.29
C GLN A 81 -4.05 -0.17 -10.69
N CYS A 82 -3.28 -1.04 -11.35
CA CYS A 82 -1.95 -1.46 -10.89
C CYS A 82 -0.99 -0.27 -10.78
N HIS A 83 -0.91 0.56 -11.82
CA HIS A 83 -0.05 1.75 -11.79
C HIS A 83 -0.45 2.72 -10.69
N SER A 84 -1.76 2.93 -10.49
CA SER A 84 -2.27 3.78 -9.43
C SER A 84 -1.87 3.29 -8.04
N VAL A 85 -2.10 2.00 -7.73
CA VAL A 85 -1.77 1.47 -6.40
C VAL A 85 -0.28 1.51 -6.12
N PHE A 86 0.58 1.22 -7.09
CA PHE A 86 2.03 1.33 -6.92
C PHE A 86 2.48 2.77 -6.66
N GLN A 87 1.89 3.74 -7.37
CA GLN A 87 2.21 5.15 -7.15
C GLN A 87 1.78 5.63 -5.76
N ILE A 88 0.62 5.19 -5.27
CA ILE A 88 0.14 5.52 -3.92
C ILE A 88 1.05 4.90 -2.85
N VAL A 89 1.43 3.63 -2.99
CA VAL A 89 2.39 2.98 -2.09
C VAL A 89 3.70 3.76 -2.06
N LYS A 90 4.25 4.14 -3.22
CA LYS A 90 5.47 4.95 -3.31
C LYS A 90 5.33 6.28 -2.57
N THR A 91 4.21 6.98 -2.76
CA THR A 91 3.92 8.25 -2.08
C THR A 91 3.91 8.09 -0.55
N ILE A 92 3.22 7.06 -0.04
CA ILE A 92 3.18 6.79 1.40
C ILE A 92 4.57 6.46 1.95
N LEU A 93 5.36 5.66 1.24
CA LEU A 93 6.74 5.33 1.65
C LEU A 93 7.61 6.60 1.75
N GLU A 94 7.59 7.45 0.73
CA GLU A 94 8.39 8.68 0.68
C GLU A 94 7.99 9.66 1.79
N GLU A 95 6.71 9.89 2.03
CA GLU A 95 6.22 10.73 3.13
C GLU A 95 6.45 10.12 4.51
N SER A 96 6.71 8.82 4.59
CA SER A 96 7.08 8.11 5.82
C SER A 96 8.59 8.08 6.09
N GLY A 97 9.42 8.70 5.24
CA GLY A 97 10.88 8.66 5.35
C GLY A 97 11.51 7.35 4.86
N SER A 98 10.76 6.56 4.10
CA SER A 98 11.21 5.33 3.45
C SER A 98 11.38 5.54 1.94
N SER A 99 11.47 4.47 1.17
CA SER A 99 11.55 4.51 -0.29
C SER A 99 11.08 3.20 -0.91
N TRP A 100 10.84 3.21 -2.22
CA TRP A 100 10.45 2.02 -2.98
C TRP A 100 11.47 0.87 -2.82
N GLY A 101 12.76 1.17 -2.85
CA GLY A 101 13.84 0.19 -2.68
C GLY A 101 13.94 -0.43 -1.28
N LYS A 102 13.20 0.09 -0.30
CA LYS A 102 13.15 -0.41 1.08
C LYS A 102 11.94 -1.30 1.36
N LEU A 103 11.12 -1.61 0.36
CA LEU A 103 10.06 -2.61 0.49
C LEU A 103 10.66 -3.99 0.80
N VAL A 104 10.12 -4.66 1.81
CA VAL A 104 10.55 -5.98 2.30
C VAL A 104 9.54 -7.05 1.95
N ASP A 105 8.25 -6.74 2.09
CA ASP A 105 7.17 -7.70 1.87
C ASP A 105 5.94 -7.02 1.26
N ILE A 106 5.27 -7.73 0.35
CA ILE A 106 4.04 -7.28 -0.31
C ILE A 106 3.04 -8.44 -0.32
N THR A 107 1.89 -8.22 0.29
CA THR A 107 0.71 -9.06 0.06
C THR A 107 -0.17 -8.40 -0.99
N VAL A 108 -0.49 -9.15 -2.03
CA VAL A 108 -1.33 -8.73 -3.15
C VAL A 108 -2.68 -9.41 -3.04
N PHE A 109 -3.75 -8.65 -2.99
CA PHE A 109 -5.13 -9.12 -3.03
C PHE A 109 -5.71 -8.83 -4.41
N LEU A 110 -6.17 -9.87 -5.11
CA LEU A 110 -6.84 -9.77 -6.41
C LEU A 110 -8.28 -10.29 -6.27
N VAL A 111 -9.22 -9.69 -6.95
CA VAL A 111 -10.63 -10.17 -6.97
C VAL A 111 -10.90 -11.18 -8.09
N ASP A 112 -9.99 -11.32 -9.04
CA ASP A 112 -10.08 -12.29 -10.15
C ASP A 112 -8.68 -12.72 -10.59
N MET A 113 -8.18 -13.80 -10.01
CA MET A 113 -6.85 -14.32 -10.28
C MET A 113 -6.70 -14.79 -11.73
N LYS A 114 -7.73 -15.40 -12.30
CA LYS A 114 -7.68 -15.94 -13.66
C LYS A 114 -7.56 -14.84 -14.69
N ARG A 115 -8.28 -13.74 -14.50
CA ARG A 115 -8.26 -12.59 -15.39
C ARG A 115 -6.97 -11.77 -15.24
N ASP A 116 -6.53 -11.51 -14.00
CA ASP A 116 -5.63 -10.41 -13.68
C ASP A 116 -4.19 -10.86 -13.39
N PHE A 117 -3.94 -12.09 -12.93
CA PHE A 117 -2.62 -12.49 -12.41
C PHE A 117 -1.49 -12.40 -13.43
N LYS A 118 -1.74 -12.80 -14.68
CA LYS A 118 -0.72 -12.74 -15.73
C LYS A 118 -0.32 -11.28 -16.00
N LYS A 119 -1.31 -10.41 -16.22
CA LYS A 119 -1.08 -8.98 -16.45
C LYS A 119 -0.41 -8.32 -15.26
N PHE A 120 -0.84 -8.65 -14.03
CA PHE A 120 -0.20 -8.18 -12.81
C PHE A 120 1.30 -8.52 -12.78
N ASN A 121 1.68 -9.77 -13.06
CA ASN A 121 3.09 -10.17 -13.07
C ASN A 121 3.92 -9.42 -14.12
N GLU A 122 3.37 -9.17 -15.31
CA GLU A 122 4.03 -8.38 -16.35
C GLU A 122 4.32 -6.95 -15.86
N ILE A 123 3.32 -6.30 -15.26
CA ILE A 123 3.46 -4.94 -14.71
C ILE A 123 4.40 -4.95 -13.50
N TYR A 124 4.21 -5.87 -12.54
CA TYR A 124 5.04 -6.03 -11.35
C TYR A 124 6.53 -6.12 -11.71
N ALA A 125 6.87 -6.93 -12.72
CA ALA A 125 8.25 -7.10 -13.18
C ALA A 125 8.89 -5.77 -13.64
N THR A 126 8.13 -4.80 -14.11
CA THR A 126 8.67 -3.50 -14.50
C THR A 126 9.04 -2.60 -13.31
N TYR A 127 8.32 -2.74 -12.19
CA TYR A 127 8.52 -1.95 -10.97
C TYR A 127 9.58 -2.54 -10.03
N PHE A 128 9.78 -3.85 -10.06
CA PHE A 128 10.60 -4.58 -9.08
C PHE A 128 11.85 -5.23 -9.68
N LYS A 129 12.46 -4.59 -10.68
CA LYS A 129 13.72 -5.06 -11.28
C LYS A 129 14.89 -5.03 -10.29
N GLU A 130 15.00 -3.94 -9.55
CA GLU A 130 16.13 -3.66 -8.66
C GLU A 130 15.87 -4.15 -7.22
N ASN A 131 14.65 -4.01 -6.73
CA ASN A 131 14.23 -4.48 -5.42
C ASN A 131 13.19 -5.58 -5.57
N GLN A 132 13.46 -6.75 -5.02
CA GLN A 132 12.60 -7.93 -5.09
C GLN A 132 12.10 -8.29 -3.68
N PRO A 133 11.08 -7.60 -3.15
CA PRO A 133 10.50 -7.93 -1.85
C PRO A 133 9.86 -9.32 -1.87
N CYS A 134 9.74 -9.94 -0.70
CA CYS A 134 8.88 -11.11 -0.56
C CYS A 134 7.48 -10.77 -1.05
N ARG A 135 6.79 -11.73 -1.67
CA ARG A 135 5.45 -11.50 -2.19
C ARG A 135 4.54 -12.69 -1.97
N THR A 136 3.34 -12.42 -1.47
CA THR A 136 2.21 -13.36 -1.45
C THR A 136 1.09 -12.78 -2.30
N THR A 137 0.47 -13.59 -3.16
CA THR A 137 -0.68 -13.17 -3.96
C THR A 137 -1.83 -14.12 -3.69
N VAL A 138 -3.00 -13.57 -3.36
CA VAL A 138 -4.22 -14.31 -3.04
C VAL A 138 -5.42 -13.75 -3.79
N GLU A 139 -6.37 -14.62 -4.12
CA GLU A 139 -7.70 -14.22 -4.59
C GLU A 139 -8.63 -14.07 -3.40
N ILE A 140 -9.48 -13.06 -3.45
CA ILE A 140 -10.50 -12.77 -2.44
C ILE A 140 -11.84 -12.43 -3.13
N ASP A 141 -12.95 -12.60 -2.43
CA ASP A 141 -14.28 -12.37 -2.99
C ASP A 141 -14.54 -10.92 -3.37
N SER A 142 -14.13 -9.98 -2.53
CA SER A 142 -14.38 -8.54 -2.76
C SER A 142 -13.46 -7.65 -1.94
N LEU A 143 -13.37 -6.40 -2.35
CA LEU A 143 -12.71 -5.31 -1.63
C LEU A 143 -13.76 -4.26 -1.22
N PRO A 144 -13.47 -3.41 -0.21
CA PRO A 144 -14.43 -2.42 0.31
C PRO A 144 -14.93 -1.40 -0.71
N THR A 145 -14.18 -1.20 -1.78
CA THR A 145 -14.53 -0.32 -2.91
C THR A 145 -14.47 -1.11 -4.21
N PRO A 146 -15.07 -0.66 -5.31
CA PRO A 146 -15.10 -1.39 -6.58
C PRO A 146 -13.73 -1.37 -7.28
N ILE A 147 -12.74 -1.97 -6.65
CA ILE A 147 -11.35 -2.11 -7.13
C ILE A 147 -11.01 -3.58 -7.37
N ALA A 148 -10.04 -3.84 -8.24
CA ALA A 148 -9.62 -5.20 -8.57
C ALA A 148 -8.36 -5.65 -7.82
N ILE A 149 -7.65 -4.71 -7.22
CA ILE A 149 -6.37 -4.96 -6.55
C ILE A 149 -6.24 -4.11 -5.28
N GLU A 150 -5.67 -4.70 -4.25
CA GLU A 150 -5.20 -4.01 -3.05
C GLU A 150 -3.84 -4.56 -2.65
N LEU A 151 -2.97 -3.71 -2.11
CA LEU A 151 -1.66 -4.11 -1.60
C LEU A 151 -1.55 -3.83 -0.11
N LYS A 152 -0.95 -4.76 0.63
CA LYS A 152 -0.44 -4.53 1.98
C LYS A 152 1.08 -4.68 1.94
N CYS A 153 1.80 -3.69 2.47
CA CYS A 153 3.24 -3.62 2.35
C CYS A 153 3.93 -3.47 3.71
N ILE A 154 5.13 -4.04 3.80
CA ILE A 154 6.08 -3.80 4.89
C ILE A 154 7.37 -3.26 4.26
N ALA A 155 7.93 -2.21 4.85
CA ALA A 155 9.20 -1.62 4.43
C ALA A 155 10.10 -1.37 5.64
N THR A 156 11.36 -1.05 5.39
CA THR A 156 12.25 -0.44 6.39
C THR A 156 12.26 1.08 6.26
N ILE A 157 12.74 1.78 7.28
CA ILE A 157 12.95 3.23 7.24
C ILE A 157 14.43 3.54 7.09
#